data_35eb28423d930079d95ab9d32579d692
#
_entry.id   35eb28423d930079d95ab9d32579d692
#
_cell.length_a   1.000
_cell.length_b   1.000
_cell.length_c   1.000
_cell.angle_alpha   90.00
_cell.angle_beta   90.00
_cell.angle_gamma   90.00
#
_symmetry.space_group_name_H-M   'P 1'
#
loop_
_entity.id
_entity.type
_entity.pdbx_description
1 polymer ?
#
loop_
_entity_poly.entity_id
_entity_poly.type
_entity_poly.pdbx_seq_one_letter_code
_entity_poly.pdbx_strand_id
1 'polypeptide(L)'
;MEDFSLTSSNIKVLISTVAFGMGVNIRDVDLVVHWVLPTSSLAYWQEIGRCGRDGRDSYAICYAYKRSFGKLQDEEFKELVDLDSCIRTHILQTFLLDGMDGNELTSLKNHVACSGECNEICSCTKCKCCIVCQKSCQCKGKEENPLKHFVS
;
A
#
# COMPACT_ATOMS: atom_id res chain seq x y z
N MET A 1 -10.28 -7.10 21.64
CA MET A 1 -9.04 -7.26 20.86
C MET A 1 -8.76 -8.71 20.50
N GLU A 2 -8.84 -9.59 21.48
CA GLU A 2 -8.67 -11.03 21.24
C GLU A 2 -9.63 -11.56 20.17
N ASP A 3 -10.85 -11.07 20.16
CA ASP A 3 -11.88 -11.51 19.18
C ASP A 3 -11.54 -11.21 17.73
N PHE A 4 -10.84 -10.10 17.41
CA PHE A 4 -10.47 -9.76 16.04
C PHE A 4 -9.33 -10.63 15.51
N SER A 5 -8.45 -11.10 16.38
CA SER A 5 -7.29 -11.91 16.02
C SER A 5 -7.59 -13.42 15.93
N LEU A 6 -8.79 -13.85 16.29
CA LEU A 6 -9.21 -15.25 16.19
C LEU A 6 -9.69 -15.57 14.78
N THR A 7 -9.21 -16.66 14.21
CA THR A 7 -9.66 -17.17 12.89
C THR A 7 -11.16 -17.49 12.86
N SER A 8 -11.79 -17.73 14.01
CA SER A 8 -13.23 -17.98 14.18
C SER A 8 -14.04 -16.72 14.44
N SER A 9 -13.39 -15.53 14.47
CA SER A 9 -14.09 -14.28 14.79
C SER A 9 -15.04 -13.85 13.68
N ASN A 10 -16.21 -13.35 14.10
CA ASN A 10 -17.17 -12.70 13.19
C ASN A 10 -16.82 -11.24 12.91
N ILE A 11 -15.83 -10.67 13.63
CA ILE A 11 -15.36 -9.29 13.42
C ILE A 11 -14.43 -9.27 12.22
N LYS A 12 -14.89 -8.67 11.12
CA LYS A 12 -14.13 -8.56 9.86
C LYS A 12 -13.51 -7.18 9.64
N VAL A 13 -13.99 -6.16 10.35
CA VAL A 13 -13.54 -4.78 10.21
C VAL A 13 -13.23 -4.20 11.58
N LEU A 14 -12.06 -3.58 11.68
CA LEU A 14 -11.63 -2.85 12.86
C LEU A 14 -11.38 -1.39 12.48
N ILE A 15 -12.06 -0.48 13.16
CA ILE A 15 -11.82 0.96 13.04
C ILE A 15 -11.04 1.40 14.27
N SER A 16 -9.90 2.03 14.05
CA SER A 16 -9.02 2.44 15.13
C SER A 16 -8.31 3.76 14.87
N THR A 17 -7.77 4.35 15.91
CA THR A 17 -6.80 5.43 15.81
C THR A 17 -5.39 4.88 15.59
N VAL A 18 -4.44 5.75 15.21
CA VAL A 18 -3.02 5.42 15.03
C VAL A 18 -2.41 4.72 16.26
N ALA A 19 -2.83 5.12 17.47
CA ALA A 19 -2.35 4.54 18.72
C ALA A 19 -2.63 3.04 18.86
N PHE A 20 -3.70 2.54 18.27
CA PHE A 20 -4.02 1.11 18.25
C PHE A 20 -2.98 0.31 17.49
N GLY A 21 -2.40 0.92 16.49
CA GLY A 21 -1.43 0.27 15.62
C GLY A 21 -0.13 -0.12 16.31
N MET A 22 0.24 0.48 17.46
CA MET A 22 1.48 0.18 18.14
C MET A 22 1.31 -1.03 19.04
N GLY A 23 2.08 -2.10 18.79
CA GLY A 23 2.14 -3.28 19.66
C GLY A 23 1.16 -4.42 19.35
N VAL A 24 0.27 -4.27 18.36
CA VAL A 24 -0.66 -5.35 17.99
C VAL A 24 -0.11 -6.13 16.79
N ASN A 25 0.03 -7.43 16.95
CA ASN A 25 0.48 -8.35 15.90
C ASN A 25 -0.71 -9.17 15.38
N ILE A 26 -1.43 -8.61 14.43
CA ILE A 26 -2.47 -9.32 13.68
C ILE A 26 -1.83 -9.77 12.36
N ARG A 27 -1.94 -11.05 12.02
CA ARG A 27 -1.22 -11.64 10.88
C ARG A 27 -2.01 -11.69 9.59
N ASP A 28 -3.33 -11.72 9.68
CA ASP A 28 -4.27 -11.96 8.57
C ASP A 28 -5.04 -10.71 8.14
N VAL A 29 -4.37 -9.57 8.13
CA VAL A 29 -4.95 -8.32 7.62
C VAL A 29 -4.78 -8.28 6.10
N ASP A 30 -5.89 -8.34 5.37
CA ASP A 30 -5.91 -8.30 3.91
C ASP A 30 -5.99 -6.88 3.36
N LEU A 31 -6.52 -5.93 4.14
CA LEU A 31 -6.73 -4.56 3.72
C LEU A 31 -6.48 -3.57 4.86
N VAL A 32 -5.66 -2.57 4.58
CA VAL A 32 -5.51 -1.37 5.43
C VAL A 32 -6.08 -0.16 4.69
N VAL A 33 -6.97 0.57 5.34
CA VAL A 33 -7.58 1.79 4.77
C VAL A 33 -7.25 2.99 5.64
N HIS A 34 -6.59 3.98 5.04
CA HIS A 34 -6.41 5.29 5.65
C HIS A 34 -7.51 6.24 5.16
N TRP A 35 -8.32 6.75 6.09
CA TRP A 35 -9.38 7.70 5.76
C TRP A 35 -8.86 9.10 5.43
N VAL A 36 -7.66 9.41 5.88
CA VAL A 36 -6.85 10.59 5.54
C VAL A 36 -5.40 10.20 5.43
N LEU A 37 -4.57 11.05 4.82
CA LEU A 37 -3.13 10.83 4.78
C LEU A 37 -2.55 10.75 6.19
N PRO A 38 -1.73 9.75 6.50
CA PRO A 38 -0.88 9.73 7.70
C PRO A 38 0.03 10.95 7.77
N THR A 39 0.55 11.25 8.93
CA THR A 39 1.33 12.47 9.17
C THR A 39 2.70 12.49 8.50
N SER A 40 3.26 11.32 8.18
CA SER A 40 4.57 11.17 7.54
C SER A 40 4.68 9.86 6.75
N SER A 41 5.68 9.79 5.87
CA SER A 41 6.04 8.57 5.12
C SER A 41 6.34 7.40 6.05
N LEU A 42 7.01 7.63 7.17
CA LEU A 42 7.31 6.59 8.17
C LEU A 42 6.05 6.05 8.82
N ALA A 43 5.14 6.93 9.25
CA ALA A 43 3.86 6.52 9.82
C ALA A 43 3.06 5.68 8.82
N TYR A 44 2.95 6.16 7.59
CA TYR A 44 2.29 5.42 6.52
C TYR A 44 2.89 4.03 6.32
N TRP A 45 4.23 3.93 6.22
CA TRP A 45 4.92 2.66 6.01
C TRP A 45 4.69 1.67 7.15
N GLN A 46 4.75 2.15 8.39
CA GLN A 46 4.49 1.32 9.58
C GLN A 46 3.04 0.82 9.62
N GLU A 47 2.09 1.64 9.21
CA GLU A 47 0.68 1.30 9.23
C GLU A 47 0.31 0.31 8.13
N ILE A 48 0.76 0.51 6.89
CA ILE A 48 0.53 -0.45 5.80
C ILE A 48 1.30 -1.76 5.99
N GLY A 49 2.44 -1.74 6.69
CA GLY A 49 3.22 -2.93 7.04
C GLY A 49 2.49 -3.91 7.98
N ARG A 50 1.22 -3.67 8.28
CA ARG A 50 0.36 -4.59 9.04
C ARG A 50 -0.34 -5.58 8.16
N CYS A 51 -0.61 -5.24 6.90
CA CYS A 51 -1.21 -6.16 5.97
C CYS A 51 -0.16 -7.07 5.30
N GLY A 52 -0.58 -8.27 4.91
CA GLY A 52 0.25 -9.22 4.19
C GLY A 52 1.42 -9.82 5.00
N ARG A 53 1.38 -9.81 6.32
CA ARG A 53 2.45 -10.36 7.18
C ARG A 53 2.61 -11.88 7.07
N ASP A 54 1.60 -12.53 6.59
CA ASP A 54 1.58 -13.98 6.30
C ASP A 54 2.06 -14.33 4.89
N GLY A 55 2.47 -13.31 4.10
CA GLY A 55 2.96 -13.46 2.73
C GLY A 55 1.88 -13.48 1.66
N ARG A 56 0.59 -13.30 2.03
CA ARG A 56 -0.50 -13.16 1.06
C ARG A 56 -0.50 -11.78 0.40
N ASP A 57 -1.07 -11.71 -0.79
CA ASP A 57 -1.38 -10.43 -1.43
C ASP A 57 -2.34 -9.63 -0.54
N SER A 58 -2.03 -8.36 -0.31
CA SER A 58 -2.81 -7.47 0.53
C SER A 58 -2.84 -6.07 -0.06
N TYR A 59 -3.80 -5.27 0.39
CA TYR A 59 -4.03 -3.94 -0.17
C TYR A 59 -3.87 -2.85 0.88
N ALA A 60 -3.29 -1.73 0.47
CA ALA A 60 -3.24 -0.50 1.25
C ALA A 60 -3.90 0.62 0.45
N ILE A 61 -4.99 1.18 0.97
CA ILE A 61 -5.75 2.24 0.33
C ILE A 61 -5.68 3.48 1.19
N CYS A 62 -5.35 4.62 0.57
CA CYS A 62 -5.33 5.89 1.25
C CYS A 62 -6.24 6.90 0.54
N TYR A 63 -7.20 7.44 1.26
CA TYR A 63 -8.04 8.53 0.78
C TYR A 63 -7.40 9.88 1.13
N ALA A 64 -6.84 10.54 0.12
CA ALA A 64 -6.20 11.83 0.26
C ALA A 64 -7.17 12.97 -0.04
N TYR A 65 -7.36 13.87 0.91
CA TYR A 65 -8.17 15.08 0.75
C TYR A 65 -7.29 16.30 0.89
N LYS A 66 -7.49 17.33 0.06
CA LYS A 66 -6.74 18.61 0.15
C LYS A 66 -6.74 19.20 1.56
N ARG A 67 -7.84 19.05 2.30
CA ARG A 67 -7.96 19.52 3.68
C ARG A 67 -7.03 18.82 4.67
N SER A 68 -6.59 17.59 4.37
CA SER A 68 -5.69 16.82 5.25
C SER A 68 -4.23 17.25 5.14
N PHE A 69 -3.85 17.93 4.06
CA PHE A 69 -2.46 18.31 3.76
C PHE A 69 -1.86 19.30 4.76
N GLY A 70 -2.69 20.18 5.35
CA GLY A 70 -2.20 21.14 6.35
C GLY A 70 -1.69 20.53 7.66
N LYS A 71 -1.91 19.22 7.89
CA LYS A 71 -1.46 18.48 9.07
C LYS A 71 -0.23 17.60 8.80
N LEU A 72 0.22 17.54 7.56
CA LEU A 72 1.38 16.73 7.19
C LEU A 72 2.66 17.38 7.69
N GLN A 73 3.51 16.56 8.32
CA GLN A 73 4.84 16.97 8.80
C GLN A 73 5.91 16.87 7.70
N ASP A 74 5.63 16.06 6.70
CA ASP A 74 6.54 15.66 5.65
C ASP A 74 6.06 16.26 4.32
N GLU A 75 6.79 17.26 3.81
CA GLU A 75 6.45 17.91 2.53
C GLU A 75 6.55 16.92 1.36
N GLU A 76 7.57 16.03 1.39
CA GLU A 76 7.76 15.02 0.35
C GLU A 76 6.56 14.05 0.29
N PHE A 77 5.92 13.81 1.44
CA PHE A 77 4.75 12.95 1.50
C PHE A 77 3.50 13.60 0.87
N LYS A 78 3.44 14.93 0.81
CA LYS A 78 2.38 15.67 0.10
C LYS A 78 2.44 15.44 -1.40
N GLU A 79 3.65 15.29 -1.93
CA GLU A 79 3.88 15.09 -3.36
C GLU A 79 3.34 13.73 -3.86
N LEU A 80 3.16 12.74 -2.95
CA LEU A 80 2.64 11.42 -3.30
C LEU A 80 1.30 11.45 -4.03
N VAL A 81 0.50 12.47 -3.81
CA VAL A 81 -0.86 12.56 -4.37
C VAL A 81 -0.84 12.95 -5.85
N ASP A 82 0.17 13.72 -6.26
CA ASP A 82 0.31 14.24 -7.61
C ASP A 82 1.46 13.56 -8.40
N LEU A 83 1.97 12.42 -7.88
CA LEU A 83 3.07 11.70 -8.53
C LEU A 83 2.65 11.07 -9.86
N ASP A 84 3.50 11.25 -10.87
CA ASP A 84 3.47 10.54 -12.15
C ASP A 84 4.37 9.29 -12.17
N SER A 85 5.11 9.05 -11.08
CA SER A 85 6.04 7.94 -10.91
C SER A 85 5.54 6.92 -9.88
N CYS A 86 6.27 5.83 -9.71
CA CYS A 86 5.87 4.76 -8.77
C CYS A 86 5.86 5.26 -7.33
N ILE A 87 4.69 5.28 -6.70
CA ILE A 87 4.48 5.69 -5.30
C ILE A 87 5.35 4.86 -4.34
N ARG A 88 5.45 3.54 -4.55
CA ARG A 88 6.26 2.67 -3.71
C ARG A 88 7.74 3.06 -3.76
N THR A 89 8.27 3.32 -4.95
CA THR A 89 9.67 3.74 -5.11
C THR A 89 9.92 5.06 -4.40
N HIS A 90 9.03 6.02 -4.56
CA HIS A 90 9.15 7.33 -3.89
C HIS A 90 9.17 7.19 -2.36
N ILE A 91 8.25 6.43 -1.78
CA ILE A 91 8.24 6.17 -0.33
C ILE A 91 9.54 5.50 0.13
N LEU A 92 10.02 4.49 -0.59
CA LEU A 92 11.25 3.80 -0.23
C LEU A 92 12.49 4.70 -0.30
N GLN A 93 12.52 5.67 -1.21
CA GLN A 93 13.58 6.66 -1.31
C GLN A 93 13.70 7.52 -0.04
N THR A 94 12.60 7.82 0.64
CA THR A 94 12.62 8.59 1.90
C THR A 94 13.32 7.86 3.06
N PHE A 95 13.55 6.56 2.93
CA PHE A 95 14.24 5.73 3.94
C PHE A 95 15.70 5.45 3.61
N LEU A 96 16.21 6.00 2.51
CA LEU A 96 17.62 5.85 2.17
C LEU A 96 18.49 6.62 3.16
N LEU A 97 19.48 5.94 3.70
CA LEU A 97 20.52 6.55 4.52
C LEU A 97 21.78 6.78 3.69
N ASP A 98 22.63 7.72 4.12
CA ASP A 98 23.91 7.97 3.50
C ASP A 98 24.73 6.67 3.41
N GLY A 99 25.21 6.36 2.20
CA GLY A 99 25.98 5.14 1.92
C GLY A 99 25.16 3.90 1.56
N MET A 100 23.82 3.96 1.56
CA MET A 100 22.99 2.88 1.04
C MET A 100 22.89 2.96 -0.49
N ASP A 101 22.93 1.80 -1.16
CA ASP A 101 22.62 1.74 -2.59
C ASP A 101 21.11 1.87 -2.81
N GLY A 102 20.69 3.06 -3.27
CA GLY A 102 19.30 3.33 -3.62
C GLY A 102 18.71 2.38 -4.67
N ASN A 103 19.55 1.85 -5.55
CA ASN A 103 19.13 0.90 -6.56
C ASN A 103 18.75 -0.46 -5.93
N GLU A 104 19.43 -0.89 -4.88
CA GLU A 104 19.07 -2.13 -4.18
C GLU A 104 17.74 -2.00 -3.41
N LEU A 105 17.56 -0.89 -2.69
CA LEU A 105 16.37 -0.65 -1.87
C LEU A 105 15.14 -0.37 -2.73
N THR A 106 15.31 0.43 -3.77
CA THR A 106 14.23 0.83 -4.68
C THR A 106 14.06 -0.12 -5.86
N SER A 107 15.01 -1.07 -6.04
CA SER A 107 14.93 -2.09 -7.07
C SER A 107 13.69 -2.95 -6.83
N LEU A 108 12.69 -2.68 -7.64
CA LEU A 108 11.51 -3.51 -7.72
C LEU A 108 11.85 -4.75 -8.58
N LYS A 109 12.68 -5.67 -8.03
CA LYS A 109 13.05 -6.93 -8.72
C LYS A 109 11.82 -7.64 -9.29
N ASN A 110 10.66 -7.41 -8.70
CA ASN A 110 9.39 -7.95 -9.12
C ASN A 110 8.47 -6.92 -9.82
N HIS A 111 9.00 -5.77 -10.23
CA HIS A 111 8.24 -4.74 -10.93
C HIS A 111 8.28 -4.96 -12.45
N VAL A 112 7.88 -6.15 -12.86
CA VAL A 112 7.90 -6.57 -14.25
C VAL A 112 6.70 -5.98 -14.97
N ALA A 113 6.96 -5.21 -16.04
CA ALA A 113 5.92 -4.68 -16.90
C ALA A 113 5.31 -5.77 -17.77
N CYS A 114 4.04 -5.59 -18.14
CA CYS A 114 3.37 -6.46 -19.08
C CYS A 114 3.98 -6.28 -20.48
N SER A 115 4.24 -7.37 -21.19
CA SER A 115 4.70 -7.38 -22.57
C SER A 115 3.60 -7.00 -23.60
N GLY A 116 2.36 -6.80 -23.13
CA GLY A 116 1.21 -6.48 -23.99
C GLY A 116 0.39 -7.69 -24.45
N GLU A 117 0.92 -8.89 -24.30
CA GLU A 117 0.25 -10.16 -24.65
C GLU A 117 -0.39 -10.85 -23.45
N CYS A 118 -0.94 -10.09 -22.50
CA CYS A 118 -1.54 -10.70 -21.32
C CYS A 118 -2.91 -11.31 -21.63
N ASN A 119 -3.01 -12.58 -21.34
CA ASN A 119 -4.26 -13.32 -21.21
C ASN A 119 -4.89 -13.04 -19.82
N GLU A 120 -5.95 -13.74 -19.46
CA GLU A 120 -6.63 -13.63 -18.16
C GLU A 120 -5.70 -13.83 -16.95
N ILE A 121 -4.57 -14.55 -17.14
CA ILE A 121 -3.55 -14.78 -16.11
C ILE A 121 -2.28 -14.02 -16.51
N CYS A 122 -2.11 -12.81 -16.02
CA CYS A 122 -0.91 -12.02 -16.25
C CYS A 122 0.09 -12.19 -15.10
N SER A 123 1.34 -12.53 -15.42
CA SER A 123 2.46 -12.58 -14.46
C SER A 123 3.05 -11.20 -14.14
N CYS A 124 2.48 -10.15 -14.71
CA CYS A 124 2.91 -8.77 -14.48
C CYS A 124 2.72 -8.37 -13.01
N THR A 125 3.78 -7.89 -12.38
CA THR A 125 3.74 -7.37 -11.01
C THR A 125 3.63 -5.84 -10.97
N LYS A 126 3.90 -5.16 -12.10
CA LYS A 126 3.80 -3.69 -12.19
C LYS A 126 2.38 -3.19 -11.91
N CYS A 127 1.35 -3.81 -12.49
CA CYS A 127 -0.04 -3.38 -12.31
C CYS A 127 -0.58 -3.58 -10.88
N LYS A 128 0.08 -4.43 -10.09
CA LYS A 128 -0.27 -4.68 -8.68
C LYS A 128 0.50 -3.79 -7.70
N CYS A 129 1.45 -2.97 -8.17
CA CYS A 129 2.35 -2.24 -7.29
C CYS A 129 1.67 -1.02 -6.64
N CYS A 130 1.14 -0.11 -7.44
CA CYS A 130 0.42 1.07 -6.99
C CYS A 130 -0.49 1.61 -8.11
N ILE A 131 -1.34 2.57 -7.78
CA ILE A 131 -2.31 3.14 -8.74
C ILE A 131 -1.64 3.76 -9.98
N VAL A 132 -0.47 4.39 -9.84
CA VAL A 132 0.27 4.99 -10.96
C VAL A 132 0.81 3.88 -11.87
N CYS A 133 1.43 2.86 -11.27
CA CYS A 133 1.93 1.71 -12.01
C CYS A 133 0.80 0.93 -12.70
N GLN A 134 -0.35 0.81 -12.04
CA GLN A 134 -1.54 0.20 -12.62
C GLN A 134 -2.02 0.96 -13.85
N LYS A 135 -2.11 2.29 -13.77
CA LYS A 135 -2.52 3.13 -14.91
C LYS A 135 -1.54 3.04 -16.09
N SER A 136 -0.24 3.01 -15.80
CA SER A 136 0.82 2.96 -16.82
C SER A 136 1.09 1.56 -17.37
N CYS A 137 0.55 0.51 -16.78
CA CYS A 137 0.71 -0.86 -17.27
C CYS A 137 -0.24 -1.14 -18.42
N GLN A 138 0.25 -1.81 -19.48
CA GLN A 138 -0.55 -2.20 -20.64
C GLN A 138 -1.41 -3.46 -20.40
N CYS A 139 -1.37 -4.00 -19.18
CA CYS A 139 -2.10 -5.20 -18.81
C CYS A 139 -3.62 -5.03 -19.01
N LYS A 140 -4.24 -5.98 -19.74
CA LYS A 140 -5.69 -6.00 -19.98
C LYS A 140 -6.49 -6.63 -18.82
N GLY A 141 -5.86 -7.52 -18.06
CA GLY A 141 -6.46 -8.21 -16.90
C GLY A 141 -6.35 -7.42 -15.60
N LYS A 142 -6.44 -6.08 -15.67
CA LYS A 142 -6.41 -5.24 -14.47
C LYS A 142 -7.64 -5.51 -13.62
N GLU A 143 -7.45 -5.87 -12.37
CA GLU A 143 -8.52 -5.80 -11.39
C GLU A 143 -9.03 -4.35 -11.31
N GLU A 144 -10.28 -4.14 -11.67
CA GLU A 144 -10.85 -2.79 -11.78
C GLU A 144 -10.93 -2.08 -10.42
N ASN A 145 -11.07 -2.83 -9.33
CA ASN A 145 -11.14 -2.27 -7.98
C ASN A 145 -10.88 -3.35 -6.93
N PRO A 146 -9.78 -3.24 -6.16
CA PRO A 146 -9.51 -4.19 -5.07
C PRO A 146 -10.61 -4.22 -4.01
N LEU A 147 -11.41 -3.15 -3.86
CA LEU A 147 -12.52 -3.11 -2.92
C LEU A 147 -13.69 -4.03 -3.30
N LYS A 148 -13.82 -4.44 -4.56
CA LYS A 148 -14.88 -5.38 -4.97
C LYS A 148 -14.82 -6.70 -4.19
N HIS A 149 -13.64 -7.11 -3.73
CA HIS A 149 -13.47 -8.35 -2.97
C HIS A 149 -13.87 -8.22 -1.50
N PHE A 150 -14.05 -7.00 -0.99
CA PHE A 150 -14.31 -6.71 0.43
C PHE A 150 -15.74 -6.21 0.70
N VAL A 151 -16.53 -5.95 -0.31
CA VAL A 151 -17.89 -5.33 -0.23
C VAL A 151 -19.00 -6.35 -0.55
N SER A 152 -18.70 -7.63 -0.59
CA SER A 152 -19.72 -8.69 -0.78
C SER A 152 -20.29 -9.20 0.54
#